data_53c241ab0fdfbce8ae2fef25c94dbf26
#
_entry.id   53c241ab0fdfbce8ae2fef25c94dbf26
#
_cell.length_a   1.000
_cell.length_b   1.000
_cell.length_c   1.000
_cell.angle_alpha   90.00
_cell.angle_beta   90.00
_cell.angle_gamma   90.00
#
_symmetry.space_group_name_H-M   'P 1'
#
loop_
_entity.id
_entity.type
_entity.pdbx_description
1 polymer ?
#
loop_
_entity_poly.entity_id
_entity_poly.type
_entity_poly.pdbx_seq_one_letter_code
_entity_poly.pdbx_strand_id
1 'polypeptide(L)'
;MFQGFTQGTTDFLWGIRFNNERGWFLAHKEEFQTLVDAPLRELASQVSQAINDKFPNLQLNCKVSRIYRDARRLYGRGPYKDHLWFCVERPAEDWTTRPTFWFELGPDYWGYGMGLSLIHI
;
A
#
# COMPACT_ATOMS: atom_id res chain seq x y z
N MET A 1 13.49 5.79 9.93
CA MET A 1 14.01 4.74 9.06
C MET A 1 13.14 3.49 9.15
N PHE A 2 12.85 2.86 8.02
CA PHE A 2 12.02 1.66 8.02
C PHE A 2 12.69 0.53 8.80
N GLN A 3 11.96 -0.04 9.74
CA GLN A 3 12.48 -1.07 10.64
C GLN A 3 11.90 -2.46 10.35
N GLY A 4 11.08 -2.57 9.31
CA GLY A 4 10.42 -3.82 8.96
C GLY A 4 8.98 -3.86 9.46
N PHE A 5 8.25 -4.85 8.95
CA PHE A 5 6.90 -5.16 9.45
C PHE A 5 7.03 -6.21 10.55
N THR A 6 6.07 -6.21 11.47
CA THR A 6 6.11 -7.10 12.63
C THR A 6 4.95 -8.09 12.58
N GLN A 7 4.95 -9.03 13.53
CA GLN A 7 3.82 -9.93 13.69
C GLN A 7 2.52 -9.14 13.95
N GLY A 8 2.63 -8.01 14.66
CA GLY A 8 1.47 -7.14 14.89
C GLY A 8 0.86 -6.61 13.59
N THR A 9 1.69 -6.33 12.57
CA THR A 9 1.21 -5.93 11.25
C THR A 9 0.34 -7.02 10.64
N THR A 10 0.84 -8.24 10.63
CA THR A 10 0.11 -9.39 10.10
C THR A 10 -1.17 -9.65 10.90
N ASP A 11 -1.07 -9.59 12.21
CA ASP A 11 -2.23 -9.81 13.09
C ASP A 11 -3.33 -8.77 12.83
N PHE A 12 -2.96 -7.52 12.62
CA PHE A 12 -3.95 -6.50 12.27
C PHE A 12 -4.64 -6.83 10.94
N LEU A 13 -3.87 -7.21 9.93
CA LEU A 13 -4.44 -7.50 8.61
C LEU A 13 -5.36 -8.73 8.64
N TRP A 14 -5.01 -9.77 9.40
CA TRP A 14 -5.93 -10.87 9.64
C TRP A 14 -7.18 -10.41 10.38
N GLY A 15 -6.99 -9.56 11.39
CA GLY A 15 -8.11 -9.03 12.18
C GLY A 15 -9.11 -8.27 11.32
N ILE A 16 -8.64 -7.37 10.44
CA ILE A 16 -9.53 -6.61 9.58
C ILE A 16 -10.20 -7.50 8.53
N ARG A 17 -9.54 -8.57 8.08
CA ARG A 17 -10.16 -9.52 7.16
C ARG A 17 -11.38 -10.19 7.78
N PHE A 18 -11.27 -10.62 9.04
CA PHE A 18 -12.33 -11.36 9.72
C PHE A 18 -13.34 -10.47 10.45
N ASN A 19 -13.02 -9.21 10.67
CA ASN A 19 -13.85 -8.25 11.37
C ASN A 19 -13.98 -6.96 10.55
N ASN A 20 -14.40 -7.09 9.30
CA ASN A 20 -14.37 -5.98 8.35
C ASN A 20 -15.58 -5.07 8.54
N GLU A 21 -15.58 -4.33 9.64
CA GLU A 21 -16.64 -3.42 10.00
C GLU A 21 -16.09 -2.20 10.72
N ARG A 22 -16.83 -1.12 10.67
CA ARG A 22 -16.39 0.17 11.19
C ARG A 22 -16.07 0.13 12.67
N GLY A 23 -16.91 -0.52 13.47
CA GLY A 23 -16.72 -0.58 14.92
C GLY A 23 -15.40 -1.24 15.29
N TRP A 24 -15.09 -2.35 14.65
CA TRP A 24 -13.82 -3.04 14.90
C TRP A 24 -12.64 -2.15 14.48
N PHE A 25 -12.73 -1.53 13.29
CA PHE A 25 -11.64 -0.68 12.81
C PHE A 25 -11.39 0.51 13.75
N LEU A 26 -12.45 1.18 14.19
CA LEU A 26 -12.29 2.33 15.08
C LEU A 26 -11.66 1.92 16.42
N ALA A 27 -11.97 0.73 16.91
CA ALA A 27 -11.37 0.21 18.14
C ALA A 27 -9.88 -0.14 17.97
N HIS A 28 -9.44 -0.40 16.73
CA HIS A 28 -8.07 -0.83 16.45
C HIS A 28 -7.31 0.17 15.56
N LYS A 29 -7.85 1.38 15.40
CA LYS A 29 -7.27 2.38 14.48
C LYS A 29 -5.85 2.77 14.86
N GLU A 30 -5.55 2.85 16.15
CA GLU A 30 -4.20 3.17 16.59
C GLU A 30 -3.21 2.08 16.18
N GLU A 31 -3.60 0.82 16.30
CA GLU A 31 -2.78 -0.30 15.83
C GLU A 31 -2.55 -0.20 14.31
N PHE A 32 -3.57 0.15 13.56
CA PHE A 32 -3.41 0.37 12.12
C PHE A 32 -2.35 1.44 11.85
N GLN A 33 -2.44 2.57 12.53
CA GLN A 33 -1.54 3.69 12.30
C GLN A 33 -0.09 3.36 12.63
N THR A 34 0.15 2.61 13.71
CA THR A 34 1.50 2.34 14.18
C THR A 34 2.12 1.09 13.59
N LEU A 35 1.32 0.07 13.30
CA LEU A 35 1.81 -1.23 12.86
C LEU A 35 1.73 -1.44 11.36
N VAL A 36 0.86 -0.72 10.67
CA VAL A 36 0.63 -0.91 9.23
C VAL A 36 0.93 0.36 8.45
N ASP A 37 0.22 1.44 8.74
CA ASP A 37 0.27 2.65 7.93
C ASP A 37 1.63 3.35 8.02
N ALA A 38 2.14 3.59 9.21
CA ALA A 38 3.41 4.27 9.37
C ALA A 38 4.58 3.49 8.79
N PRO A 39 4.73 2.16 9.05
CA PRO A 39 5.80 1.40 8.41
C PRO A 39 5.68 1.35 6.89
N LEU A 40 4.46 1.22 6.36
CA LEU A 40 4.25 1.16 4.92
C LEU A 40 4.65 2.48 4.26
N ARG A 41 4.25 3.60 4.84
CA ARG A 41 4.61 4.93 4.31
C ARG A 41 6.10 5.18 4.41
N GLU A 42 6.72 4.72 5.47
CA GLU A 42 8.17 4.87 5.65
C GLU A 42 8.93 4.07 4.59
N LEU A 43 8.53 2.83 4.35
CA LEU A 43 9.11 2.02 3.29
C LEU A 43 8.91 2.68 1.93
N ALA A 44 7.69 3.16 1.65
CA ALA A 44 7.38 3.84 0.40
C ALA A 44 8.26 5.08 0.19
N SER A 45 8.45 5.87 1.22
CA SER A 45 9.29 7.05 1.17
C SER A 45 10.75 6.71 0.87
N GLN A 46 11.29 5.70 1.54
CA GLN A 46 12.68 5.29 1.34
C GLN A 46 12.90 4.69 -0.05
N VAL A 47 11.98 3.85 -0.53
CA VAL A 47 12.08 3.29 -1.88
C VAL A 47 11.98 4.39 -2.92
N SER A 48 11.04 5.29 -2.77
CA SER A 48 10.85 6.41 -3.70
C SER A 48 12.11 7.27 -3.76
N GLN A 49 12.68 7.58 -2.61
CA GLN A 49 13.90 8.38 -2.55
C GLN A 49 15.08 7.67 -3.20
N ALA A 50 15.25 6.38 -2.92
CA ALA A 50 16.35 5.61 -3.50
C ALA A 50 16.26 5.56 -5.02
N ILE A 51 15.05 5.38 -5.55
CA ILE A 51 14.84 5.33 -7.00
C ILE A 51 15.07 6.71 -7.62
N ASN A 52 14.58 7.77 -7.00
CA ASN A 52 14.77 9.12 -7.52
C ASN A 52 16.23 9.56 -7.45
N ASP A 53 16.97 9.13 -6.44
CA ASP A 53 18.41 9.42 -6.35
C ASP A 53 19.18 8.74 -7.47
N LYS A 54 18.77 7.52 -7.84
CA LYS A 54 19.42 6.78 -8.91
C LYS A 54 19.00 7.25 -10.29
N PHE A 55 17.76 7.70 -10.45
CA PHE A 55 17.20 8.12 -11.73
C PHE A 55 16.50 9.48 -11.58
N PRO A 56 17.27 10.55 -11.31
CA PRO A 56 16.65 11.85 -11.00
C PRO A 56 15.85 12.47 -12.13
N ASN A 57 16.13 12.07 -13.37
CA ASN A 57 15.43 12.62 -14.53
C ASN A 57 14.02 12.05 -14.70
N LEU A 58 13.67 10.97 -13.99
CA LEU A 58 12.37 10.37 -14.13
C LEU A 58 11.28 11.10 -13.34
N GLN A 59 11.64 11.82 -12.29
CA GLN A 59 10.70 12.60 -11.47
C GLN A 59 9.51 11.74 -10.99
N LEU A 60 9.82 10.65 -10.30
CA LEU A 60 8.82 9.67 -9.93
C LEU A 60 7.96 10.13 -8.77
N ASN A 61 6.68 9.81 -8.83
CA ASN A 61 5.72 10.04 -7.76
C ASN A 61 5.43 8.75 -7.01
N CYS A 62 5.21 8.87 -5.70
CA CYS A 62 4.85 7.74 -4.86
C CYS A 62 3.38 7.84 -4.45
N LYS A 63 2.65 6.74 -4.61
CA LYS A 63 1.26 6.64 -4.17
C LYS A 63 1.15 5.48 -3.18
N VAL A 64 0.52 5.75 -2.04
CA VAL A 64 0.25 4.74 -1.02
C VAL A 64 -1.26 4.51 -0.99
N SER A 65 -1.67 3.24 -1.00
CA SER A 65 -3.10 2.91 -1.00
C SER A 65 -3.75 3.26 0.34
N ARG A 66 -5.06 3.54 0.28
CA ARG A 66 -5.88 3.74 1.47
C ARG A 66 -6.43 2.40 1.93
N ILE A 67 -6.70 2.29 3.22
CA ILE A 67 -7.34 1.09 3.75
C ILE A 67 -8.83 1.02 3.37
N TYR A 68 -9.45 2.16 3.06
CA TYR A 68 -10.86 2.21 2.72
C TYR A 68 -11.11 1.70 1.31
N ARG A 69 -12.11 0.82 1.16
CA ARG A 69 -12.59 0.42 -0.16
C ARG A 69 -13.49 1.51 -0.74
N ASP A 70 -13.53 1.57 -2.07
CA ASP A 70 -14.47 2.44 -2.77
C ASP A 70 -15.89 1.98 -2.44
N ALA A 71 -16.68 2.87 -1.83
CA ALA A 71 -18.04 2.56 -1.40
C ALA A 71 -18.94 2.11 -2.55
N ARG A 72 -18.62 2.50 -3.79
CA ARG A 72 -19.37 2.10 -4.98
C ARG A 72 -19.05 0.68 -5.43
N ARG A 73 -18.00 0.05 -4.88
CA ARG A 73 -17.48 -1.23 -5.36
C ARG A 73 -17.28 -2.24 -4.23
N LEU A 74 -18.15 -2.22 -3.21
CA LEU A 74 -18.01 -3.15 -2.09
C LEU A 74 -18.39 -4.58 -2.47
N TYR A 75 -19.42 -4.76 -3.28
CA TYR A 75 -19.85 -6.08 -3.76
C TYR A 75 -20.03 -7.08 -2.62
N GLY A 76 -20.66 -6.65 -1.52
CA GLY A 76 -20.88 -7.51 -0.36
C GLY A 76 -19.69 -7.64 0.58
N ARG A 77 -18.55 -7.05 0.25
CA ARG A 77 -17.38 -7.03 1.14
C ARG A 77 -17.50 -5.88 2.13
N GLY A 78 -16.76 -5.95 3.23
CA GLY A 78 -16.71 -4.87 4.19
C GLY A 78 -16.02 -3.63 3.64
N PRO A 79 -16.07 -2.50 4.38
CA PRO A 79 -15.56 -1.22 3.90
C PRO A 79 -14.04 -1.08 3.88
N TYR A 80 -13.30 -2.08 4.38
CA TYR A 80 -11.84 -1.98 4.49
C TYR A 80 -11.13 -3.04 3.69
N LYS A 81 -9.97 -2.67 3.15
CA LYS A 81 -9.09 -3.63 2.48
C LYS A 81 -8.30 -4.43 3.51
N ASP A 82 -8.03 -5.70 3.20
CA ASP A 82 -7.15 -6.55 3.99
C ASP A 82 -5.74 -6.63 3.39
N HIS A 83 -5.48 -5.83 2.36
CA HIS A 83 -4.17 -5.71 1.73
C HIS A 83 -3.93 -4.25 1.40
N LEU A 84 -2.67 -3.86 1.41
CA LEU A 84 -2.25 -2.50 1.14
C LEU A 84 -1.06 -2.52 0.20
N TRP A 85 -0.88 -1.43 -0.53
CA TRP A 85 0.18 -1.35 -1.52
C TRP A 85 0.66 0.09 -1.65
N PHE A 86 1.85 0.23 -2.21
CA PHE A 86 2.29 1.51 -2.75
C PHE A 86 2.92 1.29 -4.11
N CYS A 87 2.99 2.34 -4.90
CA CYS A 87 3.71 2.32 -6.16
C CYS A 87 4.51 3.60 -6.35
N VAL A 88 5.58 3.48 -7.12
CA VAL A 88 6.42 4.61 -7.53
C VAL A 88 6.35 4.65 -9.04
N GLU A 89 5.78 5.72 -9.60
CA GLU A 89 5.49 5.79 -11.02
C GLU A 89 5.81 7.17 -11.60
N ARG A 90 6.12 7.20 -12.89
CA ARG A 90 6.28 8.46 -13.61
C ARG A 90 4.92 9.12 -13.78
N PRO A 91 4.83 10.43 -13.49
CA PRO A 91 3.70 11.20 -13.98
C PRO A 91 3.84 11.29 -15.49
N ALA A 92 2.95 10.65 -16.23
CA ALA A 92 3.05 10.59 -17.68
C ALA A 92 1.69 10.80 -18.29
N GLU A 93 1.70 11.44 -19.47
CA GLU A 93 0.50 11.58 -20.27
C GLU A 93 0.07 10.23 -20.82
N ASP A 94 1.04 9.39 -21.14
CA ASP A 94 0.77 8.02 -21.59
C ASP A 94 1.14 7.04 -20.49
N TRP A 95 0.15 6.67 -19.69
CA TRP A 95 0.34 5.77 -18.55
C TRP A 95 0.71 4.35 -18.97
N THR A 96 0.42 3.97 -20.21
CA THR A 96 0.64 2.60 -20.68
C THR A 96 2.12 2.29 -20.92
N THR A 97 2.95 3.30 -21.05
CA THR A 97 4.37 3.11 -21.40
C THR A 97 5.33 3.45 -20.27
N ARG A 98 4.82 3.95 -19.14
CA ARG A 98 5.70 4.34 -18.05
C ARG A 98 6.05 3.15 -17.16
N PRO A 99 7.32 3.08 -16.67
CA PRO A 99 7.68 2.06 -15.71
C PRO A 99 7.07 2.36 -14.33
N THR A 100 6.74 1.30 -13.61
CA THR A 100 6.17 1.40 -12.27
C THR A 100 6.84 0.37 -11.37
N PHE A 101 7.28 0.82 -10.19
CA PHE A 101 7.64 -0.07 -9.10
C PHE A 101 6.44 -0.21 -8.17
N TRP A 102 6.16 -1.42 -7.70
CA TRP A 102 5.05 -1.66 -6.79
C TRP A 102 5.45 -2.59 -5.67
N PHE A 103 4.80 -2.45 -4.53
CA PHE A 103 4.90 -3.32 -3.37
C PHE A 103 3.50 -3.55 -2.83
N GLU A 104 3.21 -4.78 -2.43
CA GLU A 104 1.91 -5.15 -1.88
C GLU A 104 2.10 -6.00 -0.63
N LEU A 105 1.25 -5.78 0.37
CA LEU A 105 1.29 -6.47 1.64
C LEU A 105 -0.10 -6.93 2.02
N GLY A 106 -0.27 -8.23 2.25
CA GLY A 106 -1.49 -8.83 2.80
C GLY A 106 -1.18 -9.58 4.08
N PRO A 107 -2.20 -10.21 4.69
CA PRO A 107 -1.97 -10.92 5.96
C PRO A 107 -1.15 -12.19 5.80
N ASP A 108 -1.16 -12.78 4.62
CA ASP A 108 -0.50 -14.06 4.35
C ASP A 108 0.48 -13.99 3.18
N TYR A 109 0.79 -12.78 2.68
CA TYR A 109 1.71 -12.63 1.57
C TYR A 109 2.29 -11.23 1.51
N TRP A 110 3.37 -11.10 0.79
CA TRP A 110 3.90 -9.81 0.34
C TRP A 110 4.61 -10.02 -1.00
N GLY A 111 4.72 -8.95 -1.77
CA GLY A 111 5.38 -9.03 -3.05
C GLY A 111 5.76 -7.65 -3.58
N TYR A 112 6.65 -7.65 -4.55
CA TYR A 112 7.06 -6.41 -5.21
C TYR A 112 7.49 -6.72 -6.65
N GLY A 113 7.52 -5.67 -7.47
CA GLY A 113 7.96 -5.83 -8.84
C GLY A 113 8.13 -4.50 -9.53
N MET A 114 8.64 -4.56 -10.76
CA MET A 114 8.83 -3.39 -11.60
C MET A 114 8.43 -3.75 -13.03
N GLY A 115 7.72 -2.83 -13.69
CA GLY A 115 7.29 -3.06 -15.05
C GLY A 115 6.40 -1.95 -15.54
N LEU A 116 5.78 -2.15 -16.70
CA LEU A 116 4.81 -1.21 -17.24
C LEU A 116 3.49 -1.31 -16.49
N SER A 117 2.89 -0.17 -16.20
CA SER A 117 1.65 -0.11 -15.44
C SER A 117 0.46 -0.23 -16.37
N LEU A 118 0.16 -1.46 -16.79
CA LEU A 118 -1.03 -1.72 -17.60
C LEU A 118 -2.25 -2.00 -16.72
N ILE A 119 -2.02 -2.46 -15.49
CA ILE A 119 -3.08 -2.77 -14.54
C ILE A 119 -2.78 -1.99 -13.28
N HIS A 120 -3.78 -1.28 -12.80
CA HIS A 120 -3.64 -0.57 -11.54
C HIS A 120 -4.00 -1.47 -10.39
N ILE A 121 -3.10 -1.51 -9.49
CA ILE A 121 -3.22 -2.31 -8.30
C ILE A 121 -4.17 -1.63 -7.32
#